data_ff4ff1b0011b7462361285c5a5780341
#
_entry.id   ff4ff1b0011b7462361285c5a5780341
#
_cell.length_a   1.000
_cell.length_b   1.000
_cell.length_c   1.000
_cell.angle_alpha   90.00
_cell.angle_beta   90.00
_cell.angle_gamma   90.00
#
_symmetry.space_group_name_H-M   'P 1'
#
loop_
_entity.id
_entity.type
_entity.pdbx_description
1 polymer ?
#
loop_
_entity_poly.entity_id
_entity_poly.type
_entity_poly.pdbx_seq_one_letter_code
_entity_poly.pdbx_strand_id
1 'polypeptide(L)'
;MKPLIRKLVEAYGPSGREAELRQIVRAEIKGQCDYITEDRLGNLVGVMKAKAKSGRRILLAAHMDEIGLIVSHVDEQGFARVSPVGGVYPLYCAGSRVRFASGQTGVIGWEPREEDKGVPPLNRMYVDVGAPNRDSCPVRVGDMAVFDRPLAEAGTRLVAKAMDDRIGVAILIETMHRLKRTPHEVQFAFTVQEELGMRGSQTAAFGLDPEIGVAIDVTLTGDTPRCAPMAVALGKGPAVKVRDSGMISDPRVVEWMTAAATASRIPYQLEVLEHGTTDAAAIQLSRCGVPAGCLSIPCRYVHSPSEMIDPADVDNAVRLLLSMLQGPVGF
;
A
#
# COMPACT_ATOMS: atom_id res chain seq x y z
N MET A 1 4.67 -12.22 11.88
CA MET A 1 3.93 -11.14 11.24
C MET A 1 4.08 -9.79 11.95
N LYS A 2 3.61 -9.54 13.20
CA LYS A 2 3.62 -8.22 13.85
C LYS A 2 4.99 -7.49 13.87
N PRO A 3 6.14 -8.15 14.17
CA PRO A 3 7.45 -7.46 14.07
C PRO A 3 7.80 -7.00 12.66
N LEU A 4 7.41 -7.78 11.63
CA LEU A 4 7.60 -7.41 10.24
C LEU A 4 6.73 -6.20 9.87
N ILE A 5 5.43 -6.22 10.23
CA ILE A 5 4.52 -5.08 10.02
C ILE A 5 5.10 -3.82 10.65
N ARG A 6 5.52 -3.87 11.94
CA ARG A 6 6.15 -2.73 12.61
C ARG A 6 7.34 -2.16 11.82
N LYS A 7 8.25 -3.04 11.40
CA LYS A 7 9.45 -2.65 10.65
C LYS A 7 9.09 -1.95 9.34
N LEU A 8 8.05 -2.41 8.66
CA LEU A 8 7.61 -1.85 7.38
C LEU A 8 6.87 -0.52 7.57
N VAL A 9 5.87 -0.45 8.46
CA VAL A 9 5.04 0.77 8.60
C VAL A 9 5.80 1.93 9.25
N GLU A 10 6.83 1.67 10.06
CA GLU A 10 7.66 2.72 10.68
C GLU A 10 8.78 3.23 9.77
N ALA A 11 9.13 2.52 8.68
CA ALA A 11 10.13 2.95 7.73
C ALA A 11 9.67 4.20 6.95
N TYR A 12 10.65 5.02 6.55
CA TYR A 12 10.42 6.18 5.68
C TYR A 12 10.35 5.75 4.21
N GLY A 13 9.37 6.26 3.45
CA GLY A 13 9.27 5.94 2.03
C GLY A 13 8.04 6.54 1.35
N PRO A 14 7.94 7.87 1.21
CA PRO A 14 6.89 8.47 0.38
C PRO A 14 7.15 8.16 -1.09
N SER A 15 6.12 8.29 -1.94
CA SER A 15 6.20 8.04 -3.37
C SER A 15 7.43 8.70 -4.02
N GLY A 16 8.24 7.89 -4.72
CA GLY A 16 9.49 8.32 -5.34
C GLY A 16 10.70 8.39 -4.39
N ARG A 17 10.55 7.99 -3.13
CA ARG A 17 11.62 7.91 -2.12
C ARG A 17 11.60 6.58 -1.35
N GLU A 18 11.27 5.49 -1.98
CA GLU A 18 11.06 4.17 -1.38
C GLU A 18 12.37 3.40 -1.10
N ALA A 19 13.53 4.02 -1.29
CA ALA A 19 14.83 3.33 -1.24
C ALA A 19 15.11 2.62 0.11
N GLU A 20 14.75 3.25 1.25
CA GLU A 20 14.90 2.64 2.58
C GLU A 20 14.04 1.38 2.68
N LEU A 21 12.77 1.48 2.32
CA LEU A 21 11.86 0.34 2.37
C LEU A 21 12.27 -0.77 1.41
N ARG A 22 12.67 -0.42 0.20
CA ARG A 22 13.16 -1.40 -0.79
C ARG A 22 14.33 -2.22 -0.25
N GLN A 23 15.22 -1.60 0.53
CA GLN A 23 16.33 -2.31 1.17
C GLN A 23 15.82 -3.27 2.26
N ILE A 24 14.86 -2.85 3.05
CA ILE A 24 14.21 -3.70 4.06
C ILE A 24 13.58 -4.91 3.39
N VAL A 25 12.76 -4.69 2.36
CA VAL A 25 12.08 -5.77 1.62
C VAL A 25 13.10 -6.72 1.00
N ARG A 26 14.14 -6.18 0.34
CA ARG A 26 15.22 -6.99 -0.25
C ARG A 26 15.89 -7.91 0.78
N ALA A 27 16.12 -7.41 1.99
CA ALA A 27 16.71 -8.20 3.06
C ALA A 27 15.76 -9.32 3.53
N GLU A 28 14.46 -9.05 3.64
CA GLU A 28 13.45 -10.04 4.05
C GLU A 28 13.26 -11.16 3.01
N ILE A 29 13.31 -10.84 1.70
CA ILE A 29 13.08 -11.84 0.65
C ILE A 29 14.36 -12.54 0.16
N LYS A 30 15.53 -12.14 0.67
CA LYS A 30 16.81 -12.74 0.29
C LYS A 30 16.85 -14.23 0.63
N GLY A 31 17.10 -15.08 -0.39
CA GLY A 31 17.14 -16.53 -0.24
C GLY A 31 15.76 -17.19 -0.17
N GLN A 32 14.68 -16.46 -0.35
CA GLN A 32 13.31 -16.99 -0.36
C GLN A 32 12.77 -17.18 -1.78
N CYS A 33 13.46 -16.69 -2.80
CA CYS A 33 13.10 -16.81 -4.22
C CYS A 33 14.31 -17.18 -5.06
N ASP A 34 14.10 -17.57 -6.33
CA ASP A 34 15.16 -18.02 -7.24
C ASP A 34 16.07 -16.85 -7.65
N TYR A 35 15.48 -15.65 -7.86
CA TYR A 35 16.24 -14.42 -8.11
C TYR A 35 15.44 -13.18 -7.74
N ILE A 36 16.18 -12.08 -7.54
CA ILE A 36 15.62 -10.76 -7.24
C ILE A 36 16.10 -9.79 -8.31
N THR A 37 15.19 -9.04 -8.89
CA THR A 37 15.48 -7.97 -9.86
C THR A 37 14.96 -6.63 -9.34
N GLU A 38 15.51 -5.56 -9.87
CA GLU A 38 15.04 -4.18 -9.65
C GLU A 38 14.96 -3.50 -11.02
N ASP A 39 13.84 -2.88 -11.33
CA ASP A 39 13.69 -2.14 -12.57
C ASP A 39 14.20 -0.69 -12.45
N ARG A 40 14.16 0.05 -13.55
CA ARG A 40 14.70 1.42 -13.59
C ARG A 40 13.87 2.44 -12.80
N LEU A 41 12.61 2.14 -12.53
CA LEU A 41 11.75 2.99 -11.70
C LEU A 41 11.93 2.71 -10.21
N GLY A 42 12.43 1.51 -9.86
CA GLY A 42 12.73 1.11 -8.49
C GLY A 42 11.78 0.04 -7.94
N ASN A 43 10.94 -0.58 -8.78
CA ASN A 43 10.20 -1.77 -8.36
C ASN A 43 11.17 -2.89 -8.00
N LEU A 44 10.94 -3.55 -6.88
CA LEU A 44 11.69 -4.74 -6.48
C LEU A 44 10.85 -5.98 -6.77
N VAL A 45 11.43 -6.95 -7.48
CA VAL A 45 10.70 -8.18 -7.85
C VAL A 45 11.47 -9.40 -7.40
N GLY A 46 10.83 -10.23 -6.58
CA GLY A 46 11.31 -11.58 -6.25
C GLY A 46 10.57 -12.60 -7.10
N VAL A 47 11.31 -13.47 -7.79
CA VAL A 47 10.72 -14.47 -8.68
C VAL A 47 10.96 -15.88 -8.18
N MET A 48 9.89 -16.64 -8.04
CA MET A 48 9.90 -18.10 -7.83
C MET A 48 9.53 -18.78 -9.14
N LYS A 49 10.45 -19.54 -9.74
CA LYS A 49 10.25 -20.19 -11.04
C LYS A 49 9.23 -21.30 -10.99
N ALA A 50 8.51 -21.48 -12.08
CA ALA A 50 7.60 -22.62 -12.26
C ALA A 50 8.31 -23.95 -12.10
N LYS A 51 7.69 -24.86 -11.36
CA LYS A 51 8.18 -26.25 -11.20
C LYS A 51 7.43 -27.25 -12.09
N ALA A 52 6.40 -26.80 -12.78
CA ALA A 52 5.60 -27.59 -13.71
C ALA A 52 5.51 -26.93 -15.08
N LYS A 53 5.49 -27.74 -16.16
CA LYS A 53 5.31 -27.23 -17.54
C LYS A 53 3.96 -26.53 -17.76
N SER A 54 2.95 -26.88 -16.99
CA SER A 54 1.60 -26.30 -17.01
C SER A 54 1.44 -25.11 -16.06
N GLY A 55 2.52 -24.66 -15.43
CA GLY A 55 2.48 -23.51 -14.52
C GLY A 55 2.23 -22.21 -15.28
N ARG A 56 1.45 -21.29 -14.67
CA ARG A 56 1.19 -19.94 -15.18
C ARG A 56 2.21 -18.95 -14.63
N ARG A 57 2.41 -17.83 -15.32
CA ARG A 57 3.14 -16.67 -14.78
C ARG A 57 2.14 -15.77 -14.03
N ILE A 58 2.26 -15.74 -12.71
CA ILE A 58 1.35 -15.01 -11.82
C ILE A 58 2.11 -13.84 -11.20
N LEU A 59 1.63 -12.63 -11.43
CA LEU A 59 2.11 -11.42 -10.78
C LEU A 59 1.28 -11.15 -9.53
N LEU A 60 1.94 -11.05 -8.38
CA LEU A 60 1.40 -10.50 -7.15
C LEU A 60 2.06 -9.15 -6.91
N ALA A 61 1.29 -8.09 -6.72
CA ALA A 61 1.79 -6.73 -6.52
C ALA A 61 1.28 -6.14 -5.23
N ALA A 62 2.15 -5.41 -4.52
CA ALA A 62 1.83 -4.56 -3.37
C ALA A 62 2.76 -3.35 -3.37
N HIS A 63 2.24 -2.16 -3.07
CA HIS A 63 3.07 -0.96 -3.19
C HIS A 63 3.86 -0.64 -1.92
N MET A 64 5.08 -0.15 -2.14
CA MET A 64 6.00 0.23 -1.08
C MET A 64 5.82 1.66 -0.60
N ASP A 65 5.34 2.54 -1.46
CA ASP A 65 5.22 3.96 -1.12
C ASP A 65 4.09 4.22 -0.11
N GLU A 66 4.15 5.37 0.47
CA GLU A 66 3.14 5.94 1.36
C GLU A 66 2.86 7.38 0.98
N ILE A 67 1.69 7.90 1.35
CA ILE A 67 1.36 9.32 1.21
C ILE A 67 2.30 10.20 2.03
N GLY A 68 2.49 11.44 1.60
CA GLY A 68 3.36 12.37 2.29
C GLY A 68 3.17 13.82 1.87
N LEU A 69 4.10 14.65 2.26
CA LEU A 69 4.16 16.06 1.92
C LEU A 69 5.52 16.39 1.29
N ILE A 70 5.52 17.25 0.28
CA ILE A 70 6.75 17.77 -0.32
C ILE A 70 6.87 19.27 -0.07
N VAL A 71 8.05 19.72 0.35
CA VAL A 71 8.31 21.15 0.56
C VAL A 71 8.32 21.87 -0.79
N SER A 72 7.41 22.81 -0.95
CA SER A 72 7.28 23.65 -2.15
C SER A 72 8.00 25.00 -2.01
N HIS A 73 8.13 25.50 -0.79
CA HIS A 73 8.74 26.79 -0.45
C HIS A 73 9.11 26.83 1.04
N VAL A 74 10.15 27.59 1.40
CA VAL A 74 10.45 27.97 2.79
C VAL A 74 10.29 29.49 2.90
N ASP A 75 9.43 29.95 3.79
CA ASP A 75 9.20 31.39 3.96
C ASP A 75 10.31 32.06 4.79
N GLU A 76 10.27 33.41 4.88
CA GLU A 76 11.30 34.21 5.58
C GLU A 76 11.41 33.85 7.07
N GLN A 77 10.34 33.36 7.67
CA GLN A 77 10.26 32.97 9.07
C GLN A 77 10.71 31.53 9.33
N GLY A 78 11.04 30.77 8.27
CA GLY A 78 11.55 29.40 8.38
C GLY A 78 10.47 28.33 8.34
N PHE A 79 9.21 28.67 8.09
CA PHE A 79 8.15 27.67 7.90
C PHE A 79 8.20 27.05 6.51
N ALA A 80 8.13 25.73 6.44
CA ALA A 80 8.11 25.00 5.17
C ALA A 80 6.69 24.87 4.63
N ARG A 81 6.40 25.52 3.49
CA ARG A 81 5.17 25.34 2.74
C ARG A 81 5.21 24.03 2.00
N VAL A 82 4.08 23.33 1.96
CA VAL A 82 4.03 21.96 1.46
C VAL A 82 2.91 21.73 0.45
N SER A 83 3.16 20.77 -0.44
CA SER A 83 2.17 20.18 -1.34
C SER A 83 1.98 18.70 -1.03
N PRO A 84 0.82 18.11 -1.32
CA PRO A 84 0.58 16.69 -1.06
C PRO A 84 1.36 15.81 -2.04
N VAL A 85 1.75 14.65 -1.57
CA VAL A 85 2.25 13.51 -2.34
C VAL A 85 1.28 12.36 -2.07
N GLY A 86 0.50 11.96 -3.08
CA GLY A 86 -0.63 11.05 -2.91
C GLY A 86 -1.88 11.71 -2.31
N GLY A 87 -2.79 10.88 -1.84
CA GLY A 87 -4.11 11.27 -1.34
C GLY A 87 -4.14 11.83 0.08
N VAL A 88 -3.43 12.92 0.34
CA VAL A 88 -3.38 13.54 1.69
C VAL A 88 -4.64 14.36 1.98
N TYR A 89 -5.37 14.00 3.03
CA TYR A 89 -6.56 14.73 3.48
C TYR A 89 -6.21 15.82 4.52
N PRO A 90 -6.60 17.08 4.30
CA PRO A 90 -6.37 18.19 5.24
C PRO A 90 -6.84 17.90 6.68
N LEU A 91 -7.92 17.13 6.82
CA LEU A 91 -8.51 16.76 8.12
C LEU A 91 -7.50 16.06 9.04
N TYR A 92 -6.59 15.27 8.47
CA TYR A 92 -5.61 14.50 9.24
C TYR A 92 -4.27 15.21 9.42
N CYS A 93 -4.10 16.39 8.80
CA CYS A 93 -2.84 17.11 8.80
C CYS A 93 -2.63 17.95 10.07
N ALA A 94 -3.62 18.77 10.43
CA ALA A 94 -3.48 19.79 11.48
C ALA A 94 -3.03 19.20 12.82
N GLY A 95 -1.91 19.70 13.35
CA GLY A 95 -1.30 19.22 14.60
C GLY A 95 -0.57 17.86 14.49
N SER A 96 -0.54 17.24 13.32
CA SER A 96 0.19 16.01 13.13
C SER A 96 1.69 16.26 13.08
N ARG A 97 2.47 15.32 13.66
CA ARG A 97 3.93 15.28 13.49
C ARG A 97 4.28 14.63 12.17
N VAL A 98 5.33 15.13 11.56
CA VAL A 98 5.93 14.57 10.35
C VAL A 98 7.43 14.38 10.53
N ARG A 99 8.01 13.46 9.77
CA ARG A 99 9.45 13.18 9.75
C ARG A 99 9.97 13.25 8.31
N PHE A 100 11.06 13.99 8.14
CA PHE A 100 11.81 14.07 6.89
C PHE A 100 12.85 12.93 6.78
N ALA A 101 13.37 12.71 5.58
CA ALA A 101 14.41 11.70 5.32
C ALA A 101 15.69 11.91 6.18
N SER A 102 16.01 13.15 6.51
CA SER A 102 17.13 13.50 7.40
C SER A 102 16.93 13.09 8.86
N GLY A 103 15.72 12.65 9.23
CA GLY A 103 15.32 12.44 10.64
C GLY A 103 14.74 13.71 11.30
N GLN A 104 14.78 14.87 10.62
CA GLN A 104 14.18 16.10 11.14
C GLN A 104 12.68 15.89 11.37
N THR A 105 12.21 16.22 12.56
CA THR A 105 10.78 16.23 12.90
C THR A 105 10.22 17.63 12.67
N GLY A 106 8.93 17.70 12.22
CA GLY A 106 8.16 18.92 12.13
C GLY A 106 6.73 18.71 12.60
N VAL A 107 6.02 19.80 12.81
CA VAL A 107 4.59 19.81 13.15
C VAL A 107 3.82 20.56 12.09
N ILE A 108 2.70 19.98 11.61
CA ILE A 108 1.85 20.65 10.63
C ILE A 108 0.98 21.70 11.33
N GLY A 109 1.23 22.95 11.02
CA GLY A 109 0.38 24.09 11.39
C GLY A 109 -0.45 24.59 10.21
N TRP A 110 -1.33 25.57 10.47
CA TRP A 110 -2.10 26.24 9.42
C TRP A 110 -2.28 27.73 9.73
N GLU A 111 -2.55 28.50 8.70
CA GLU A 111 -2.87 29.93 8.82
C GLU A 111 -4.37 30.10 9.13
N PRO A 112 -4.76 30.52 10.36
CA PRO A 112 -6.15 30.72 10.69
C PRO A 112 -6.69 32.00 10.01
N ARG A 113 -8.00 32.01 9.66
CA ARG A 113 -8.74 33.18 9.19
C ARG A 113 -10.05 33.27 9.95
N GLU A 114 -10.56 34.50 10.13
CA GLU A 114 -11.81 34.75 10.88
C GLU A 114 -13.02 34.03 10.25
N GLU A 115 -13.04 33.89 8.93
CA GLU A 115 -14.11 33.20 8.18
C GLU A 115 -14.06 31.69 8.20
N ASP A 116 -13.03 31.05 8.80
CA ASP A 116 -12.86 29.60 8.76
C ASP A 116 -14.01 28.88 9.49
N LYS A 117 -14.74 28.04 8.74
CA LYS A 117 -15.84 27.19 9.22
C LYS A 117 -15.51 25.70 9.10
N GLY A 118 -14.26 25.32 9.29
CA GLY A 118 -13.86 23.92 9.15
C GLY A 118 -12.36 23.74 8.98
N VAL A 119 -11.98 22.59 8.42
CA VAL A 119 -10.57 22.26 8.21
C VAL A 119 -10.02 23.12 7.07
N PRO A 120 -8.93 23.89 7.29
CA PRO A 120 -8.33 24.70 6.24
C PRO A 120 -7.75 23.80 5.13
N PRO A 121 -7.73 24.26 3.87
CA PRO A 121 -7.13 23.52 2.77
C PRO A 121 -5.60 23.44 2.92
N LEU A 122 -4.98 22.42 2.29
CA LEU A 122 -3.53 22.15 2.38
C LEU A 122 -2.66 23.36 1.97
N ASN A 123 -3.08 24.19 1.03
CA ASN A 123 -2.32 25.37 0.61
C ASN A 123 -2.20 26.47 1.67
N ARG A 124 -2.90 26.34 2.79
CA ARG A 124 -2.75 27.20 3.99
C ARG A 124 -2.02 26.49 5.13
N MET A 125 -1.56 25.27 4.89
CA MET A 125 -0.77 24.53 5.86
C MET A 125 0.73 24.74 5.62
N TYR A 126 1.49 24.54 6.69
CA TYR A 126 2.95 24.58 6.69
C TYR A 126 3.49 23.57 7.69
N VAL A 127 4.75 23.21 7.54
CA VAL A 127 5.46 22.40 8.52
C VAL A 127 6.41 23.32 9.30
N ASP A 128 6.21 23.38 10.60
CA ASP A 128 7.12 24.03 11.54
C ASP A 128 8.20 23.03 11.93
N VAL A 129 9.44 23.33 11.58
CA VAL A 129 10.63 22.53 11.90
C VAL A 129 11.48 23.18 13.00
N GLY A 130 10.96 24.22 13.66
CA GLY A 130 11.64 24.98 14.72
C GLY A 130 12.75 25.92 14.21
N ALA A 131 12.74 26.27 12.93
CA ALA A 131 13.73 27.20 12.37
C ALA A 131 13.34 28.65 12.67
N PRO A 132 14.27 29.52 13.13
CA PRO A 132 13.99 30.93 13.40
C PRO A 132 13.91 31.80 12.15
N ASN A 133 14.40 31.32 11.01
CA ASN A 133 14.38 32.01 9.73
C ASN A 133 14.69 31.02 8.58
N ARG A 134 14.56 31.51 7.33
CA ARG A 134 14.83 30.71 6.12
C ARG A 134 16.25 30.14 6.07
N ASP A 135 17.26 30.96 6.37
CA ASP A 135 18.67 30.57 6.19
C ASP A 135 19.11 29.44 7.13
N SER A 136 18.46 29.34 8.30
CA SER A 136 18.71 28.28 9.27
C SER A 136 17.74 27.09 9.17
N CYS A 137 16.82 27.12 8.22
CA CYS A 137 15.86 26.04 8.03
C CYS A 137 16.57 24.73 7.62
N PRO A 138 16.39 23.63 8.38
CA PRO A 138 17.07 22.37 8.09
C PRO A 138 16.48 21.61 6.90
N VAL A 139 15.37 22.10 6.33
CA VAL A 139 14.70 21.50 5.17
C VAL A 139 14.64 22.50 4.02
N ARG A 140 14.58 21.95 2.80
CA ARG A 140 14.60 22.75 1.56
C ARG A 140 13.52 22.28 0.58
N VAL A 141 13.30 23.10 -0.44
CA VAL A 141 12.38 22.74 -1.54
C VAL A 141 12.76 21.37 -2.13
N GLY A 142 11.75 20.50 -2.27
CA GLY A 142 11.89 19.13 -2.75
C GLY A 142 12.14 18.09 -1.66
N ASP A 143 12.40 18.49 -0.41
CA ASP A 143 12.43 17.54 0.69
C ASP A 143 11.03 17.03 1.00
N MET A 144 10.92 15.73 1.30
CA MET A 144 9.65 15.09 1.58
C MET A 144 9.53 14.70 3.05
N ALA A 145 8.33 14.83 3.59
CA ALA A 145 7.97 14.42 4.93
C ALA A 145 6.84 13.39 4.89
N VAL A 146 6.89 12.42 5.81
CA VAL A 146 5.82 11.45 6.05
C VAL A 146 5.25 11.67 7.44
N PHE A 147 4.03 11.21 7.70
CA PHE A 147 3.47 11.22 9.05
C PHE A 147 4.35 10.42 10.01
N ASP A 148 4.53 10.92 11.22
CA ASP A 148 5.35 10.29 12.25
C ASP A 148 4.45 9.65 13.33
N ARG A 149 4.07 8.39 13.10
CA ARG A 149 3.21 7.60 13.99
C ARG A 149 3.73 6.17 14.07
N PRO A 150 4.29 5.75 15.21
CA PRO A 150 4.72 4.36 15.43
C PRO A 150 3.51 3.43 15.53
N LEU A 151 3.73 2.14 15.28
CA LEU A 151 2.72 1.12 15.42
C LEU A 151 2.26 0.98 16.89
N ALA A 152 0.95 1.03 17.09
CA ALA A 152 0.27 0.84 18.35
C ALA A 152 -0.80 -0.26 18.26
N GLU A 153 -1.27 -0.72 19.42
CA GLU A 153 -2.39 -1.65 19.55
C GLU A 153 -3.60 -0.94 20.12
N ALA A 154 -4.75 -1.13 19.50
CA ALA A 154 -6.06 -0.68 20.00
C ALA A 154 -6.96 -1.91 20.18
N GLY A 155 -6.97 -2.45 21.39
CA GLY A 155 -7.58 -3.76 21.66
C GLY A 155 -6.86 -4.86 20.87
N THR A 156 -7.59 -5.57 20.01
CA THR A 156 -7.03 -6.62 19.14
C THR A 156 -6.54 -6.09 17.79
N ARG A 157 -6.69 -4.80 17.53
CA ARG A 157 -6.36 -4.17 16.24
C ARG A 157 -4.96 -3.59 16.25
N LEU A 158 -4.36 -3.48 15.06
CA LEU A 158 -3.11 -2.74 14.85
C LEU A 158 -3.42 -1.39 14.22
N VAL A 159 -2.73 -0.37 14.69
CA VAL A 159 -2.89 1.02 14.24
C VAL A 159 -1.52 1.59 13.93
N ALA A 160 -1.33 2.11 12.73
CA ALA A 160 -0.12 2.82 12.32
C ALA A 160 -0.40 3.75 11.13
N LYS A 161 0.59 4.56 10.77
CA LYS A 161 0.66 5.14 9.44
C LYS A 161 0.97 4.06 8.41
N ALA A 162 0.71 4.31 7.16
CA ALA A 162 1.18 3.49 6.03
C ALA A 162 0.82 1.99 6.14
N MET A 163 -0.32 1.63 6.75
CA MET A 163 -0.91 0.30 6.54
C MET A 163 -1.20 0.14 5.06
N ASP A 164 -1.61 1.20 4.43
CA ASP A 164 -1.66 1.43 3.00
C ASP A 164 -0.25 1.68 2.45
N ASP A 165 0.41 0.80 1.65
CA ASP A 165 0.04 -0.63 1.54
C ASP A 165 1.19 -1.51 2.09
N ARG A 166 1.83 -1.04 3.19
CA ARG A 166 2.88 -1.84 3.85
C ARG A 166 2.33 -3.15 4.40
N ILE A 167 1.00 -3.26 4.55
CA ILE A 167 0.37 -4.50 4.95
C ILE A 167 0.35 -5.51 3.78
N GLY A 168 0.08 -5.07 2.56
CA GLY A 168 0.22 -5.89 1.36
C GLY A 168 1.66 -6.34 1.14
N VAL A 169 2.62 -5.44 1.34
CA VAL A 169 4.06 -5.79 1.33
C VAL A 169 4.37 -6.89 2.36
N ALA A 170 3.85 -6.78 3.60
CA ALA A 170 4.05 -7.80 4.64
C ALA A 170 3.42 -9.14 4.26
N ILE A 171 2.23 -9.12 3.66
CA ILE A 171 1.53 -10.31 3.17
C ILE A 171 2.32 -11.01 2.06
N LEU A 172 2.86 -10.26 1.10
CA LEU A 172 3.70 -10.84 0.04
C LEU A 172 4.97 -11.49 0.59
N ILE A 173 5.68 -10.82 1.51
CA ILE A 173 6.87 -11.36 2.17
C ILE A 173 6.53 -12.67 2.91
N GLU A 174 5.49 -12.65 3.74
CA GLU A 174 5.08 -13.83 4.51
C GLU A 174 4.58 -14.96 3.61
N THR A 175 3.89 -14.64 2.53
CA THR A 175 3.48 -15.63 1.51
C THR A 175 4.70 -16.28 0.89
N MET A 176 5.72 -15.51 0.51
CA MET A 176 6.97 -16.01 -0.04
C MET A 176 7.71 -16.95 0.95
N HIS A 177 7.78 -16.57 2.22
CA HIS A 177 8.41 -17.39 3.27
C HIS A 177 7.69 -18.72 3.47
N ARG A 178 6.37 -18.76 3.34
CA ARG A 178 5.53 -19.95 3.59
C ARG A 178 5.28 -20.79 2.35
N LEU A 179 5.45 -20.25 1.15
CA LEU A 179 5.20 -20.95 -0.11
C LEU A 179 6.31 -21.95 -0.41
N LYS A 180 6.13 -23.21 -0.01
CA LYS A 180 7.13 -24.29 -0.19
C LYS A 180 7.09 -24.92 -1.57
N ARG A 181 5.90 -25.00 -2.19
CA ARG A 181 5.69 -25.63 -3.49
C ARG A 181 4.61 -24.87 -4.27
N THR A 182 4.87 -24.64 -5.54
CA THR A 182 3.91 -24.10 -6.50
C THR A 182 4.19 -24.69 -7.87
N PRO A 183 3.18 -24.98 -8.69
CA PRO A 183 3.40 -25.32 -10.10
C PRO A 183 3.75 -24.09 -10.93
N HIS A 184 3.41 -22.88 -10.46
CA HIS A 184 3.47 -21.62 -11.18
C HIS A 184 4.82 -20.92 -11.08
N GLU A 185 5.11 -20.05 -12.02
CA GLU A 185 6.05 -18.95 -11.82
C GLU A 185 5.32 -17.85 -11.07
N VAL A 186 5.84 -17.47 -9.89
CA VAL A 186 5.26 -16.41 -9.08
C VAL A 186 6.22 -15.22 -9.00
N GLN A 187 5.74 -14.09 -9.47
CA GLN A 187 6.46 -12.83 -9.54
C GLN A 187 5.90 -11.92 -8.42
N PHE A 188 6.65 -11.76 -7.34
CA PHE A 188 6.29 -10.89 -6.21
C PHE A 188 6.85 -9.50 -6.48
N ALA A 189 6.02 -8.59 -6.94
CA ALA A 189 6.40 -7.21 -7.23
C ALA A 189 6.07 -6.29 -6.05
N PHE A 190 7.09 -5.68 -5.51
CA PHE A 190 7.00 -4.60 -4.54
C PHE A 190 7.13 -3.29 -5.32
N THR A 191 5.98 -2.68 -5.60
CA THR A 191 5.85 -1.57 -6.54
C THR A 191 6.15 -0.23 -5.89
N VAL A 192 6.41 0.79 -6.70
CA VAL A 192 6.67 2.16 -6.28
C VAL A 192 5.66 3.12 -6.89
N GLN A 193 5.43 4.27 -6.24
CA GLN A 193 4.62 5.38 -6.77
C GLN A 193 3.20 4.95 -7.16
N GLU A 194 2.57 4.06 -6.39
CA GLU A 194 1.16 3.73 -6.55
C GLU A 194 0.30 4.97 -6.30
N GLU A 195 0.54 5.67 -5.21
CA GLU A 195 -0.16 6.86 -4.71
C GLU A 195 -0.14 8.05 -5.70
N LEU A 196 0.74 8.01 -6.69
CA LEU A 196 0.82 8.98 -7.79
C LEU A 196 0.22 8.46 -9.10
N GLY A 197 -0.54 7.36 -9.05
CA GLY A 197 -1.23 6.78 -10.19
C GLY A 197 -0.61 5.50 -10.72
N MET A 198 -0.31 4.54 -9.83
CA MET A 198 0.08 3.15 -10.15
C MET A 198 1.27 3.03 -11.09
N ARG A 199 2.24 3.95 -10.98
CA ARG A 199 3.35 4.08 -11.98
C ARG A 199 4.28 2.88 -11.97
N GLY A 200 4.55 2.32 -10.79
CA GLY A 200 5.40 1.16 -10.63
C GLY A 200 4.80 -0.09 -11.25
N SER A 201 3.53 -0.37 -10.99
CA SER A 201 2.86 -1.55 -11.52
C SER A 201 2.71 -1.52 -13.04
N GLN A 202 2.56 -0.33 -13.66
CA GLN A 202 2.59 -0.18 -15.12
C GLN A 202 3.90 -0.71 -15.72
N THR A 203 5.05 -0.30 -15.16
CA THR A 203 6.36 -0.73 -15.66
C THR A 203 6.65 -2.18 -15.30
N ALA A 204 6.30 -2.61 -14.09
CA ALA A 204 6.50 -3.98 -13.63
C ALA A 204 5.71 -4.98 -14.49
N ALA A 205 4.40 -4.77 -14.66
CA ALA A 205 3.56 -5.65 -15.46
C ALA A 205 3.99 -5.70 -16.93
N PHE A 206 4.38 -4.56 -17.50
CA PHE A 206 4.90 -4.52 -18.88
C PHE A 206 6.18 -5.35 -19.03
N GLY A 207 7.12 -5.23 -18.08
CA GLY A 207 8.41 -5.92 -18.13
C GLY A 207 8.33 -7.41 -17.81
N LEU A 208 7.45 -7.80 -16.89
CA LEU A 208 7.30 -9.17 -16.40
C LEU A 208 6.38 -10.03 -17.26
N ASP A 209 5.52 -9.43 -18.07
CA ASP A 209 4.59 -10.11 -18.98
C ASP A 209 3.78 -11.23 -18.30
N PRO A 210 3.04 -10.96 -17.24
CA PRO A 210 2.29 -11.98 -16.51
C PRO A 210 1.07 -12.45 -17.30
N GLU A 211 0.65 -13.70 -17.06
CA GLU A 211 -0.59 -14.24 -17.59
C GLU A 211 -1.79 -13.92 -16.69
N ILE A 212 -1.54 -13.63 -15.41
CA ILE A 212 -2.54 -13.29 -14.40
C ILE A 212 -1.91 -12.30 -13.43
N GLY A 213 -2.68 -11.30 -13.01
CA GLY A 213 -2.26 -10.32 -12.01
C GLY A 213 -3.20 -10.25 -10.82
N VAL A 214 -2.65 -10.17 -9.62
CA VAL A 214 -3.39 -9.90 -8.39
C VAL A 214 -2.66 -8.82 -7.60
N ALA A 215 -3.30 -7.66 -7.41
CA ALA A 215 -2.82 -6.69 -6.43
C ALA A 215 -3.26 -7.13 -5.03
N ILE A 216 -2.41 -6.88 -4.05
CA ILE A 216 -2.75 -6.94 -2.64
C ILE A 216 -2.69 -5.51 -2.16
N ASP A 217 -3.75 -5.01 -1.55
CA ASP A 217 -3.88 -3.61 -1.18
C ASP A 217 -4.86 -3.46 -0.01
N VAL A 218 -5.02 -2.29 0.55
CA VAL A 218 -6.06 -2.04 1.55
C VAL A 218 -7.38 -1.65 0.89
N THR A 219 -8.46 -1.66 1.67
CA THR A 219 -9.74 -1.07 1.27
C THR A 219 -10.48 -0.46 2.43
N LEU A 220 -11.35 0.50 2.12
CA LEU A 220 -12.25 1.12 3.10
C LEU A 220 -13.21 0.10 3.71
N THR A 221 -13.84 0.46 4.84
CA THR A 221 -14.81 -0.38 5.52
C THR A 221 -16.14 0.34 5.71
N GLY A 222 -17.23 -0.43 5.72
CA GLY A 222 -18.58 0.02 6.00
C GLY A 222 -19.02 -0.15 7.46
N ASP A 223 -18.07 -0.30 8.40
CA ASP A 223 -18.34 -0.67 9.80
C ASP A 223 -17.99 0.43 10.82
N THR A 224 -17.81 1.68 10.36
CA THR A 224 -17.65 2.84 11.25
C THR A 224 -18.98 3.61 11.38
N PRO A 225 -19.18 4.38 12.48
CA PRO A 225 -20.41 5.14 12.66
C PRO A 225 -20.69 6.10 11.50
N ARG A 226 -21.88 6.00 10.90
CA ARG A 226 -22.35 6.85 9.79
C ARG A 226 -21.46 6.84 8.54
N CYS A 227 -20.69 5.78 8.31
CA CYS A 227 -19.96 5.61 7.06
C CYS A 227 -20.90 5.40 5.87
N ALA A 228 -20.38 5.55 4.65
CA ALA A 228 -21.08 5.12 3.46
C ALA A 228 -21.34 3.61 3.50
N PRO A 229 -22.51 3.13 3.00
CA PRO A 229 -22.78 1.71 2.95
C PRO A 229 -21.74 0.95 2.13
N MET A 230 -21.09 -0.03 2.74
CA MET A 230 -20.11 -0.89 2.11
C MET A 230 -20.13 -2.27 2.76
N ALA A 231 -20.02 -3.33 1.96
CA ALA A 231 -20.14 -4.71 2.45
C ALA A 231 -18.86 -5.26 3.12
N VAL A 232 -17.86 -4.40 3.38
CA VAL A 232 -16.58 -4.79 3.97
C VAL A 232 -16.48 -4.32 5.41
N ALA A 233 -16.04 -5.19 6.32
CA ALA A 233 -15.86 -4.91 7.73
C ALA A 233 -14.57 -5.56 8.26
N LEU A 234 -13.95 -4.96 9.28
CA LEU A 234 -12.77 -5.51 9.95
C LEU A 234 -13.08 -6.86 10.64
N GLY A 235 -12.15 -7.80 10.54
CA GLY A 235 -12.22 -9.10 11.20
C GLY A 235 -13.19 -10.09 10.54
N LYS A 236 -13.61 -9.81 9.31
CA LYS A 236 -14.49 -10.70 8.53
C LYS A 236 -13.76 -11.43 7.38
N GLY A 237 -12.45 -11.34 7.35
CA GLY A 237 -11.57 -11.87 6.31
C GLY A 237 -11.22 -10.80 5.25
N PRO A 238 -10.22 -11.08 4.41
CA PRO A 238 -9.86 -10.21 3.30
C PRO A 238 -11.03 -10.08 2.32
N ALA A 239 -11.05 -9.01 1.55
CA ALA A 239 -12.09 -8.76 0.56
C ALA A 239 -11.58 -9.08 -0.85
N VAL A 240 -12.37 -9.83 -1.62
CA VAL A 240 -12.14 -10.05 -3.04
C VAL A 240 -12.83 -8.92 -3.79
N LYS A 241 -12.04 -8.07 -4.43
CA LYS A 241 -12.54 -6.90 -5.15
C LYS A 241 -13.19 -7.32 -6.46
N VAL A 242 -14.48 -7.00 -6.58
CA VAL A 242 -15.26 -7.20 -7.81
C VAL A 242 -15.13 -5.98 -8.73
N ARG A 243 -15.12 -4.78 -8.14
CA ARG A 243 -15.01 -3.51 -8.85
C ARG A 243 -14.42 -2.42 -7.96
N ASP A 244 -13.68 -1.51 -8.58
CA ASP A 244 -13.36 -0.17 -8.04
C ASP A 244 -13.57 0.93 -9.10
N SER A 245 -13.10 2.16 -8.86
CA SER A 245 -13.29 3.26 -9.81
C SER A 245 -12.45 3.12 -11.09
N GLY A 246 -11.35 2.38 -11.05
CA GLY A 246 -10.42 2.19 -12.17
C GLY A 246 -10.54 0.84 -12.87
N MET A 247 -11.23 -0.14 -12.27
CA MET A 247 -11.22 -1.52 -12.75
C MET A 247 -12.50 -2.28 -12.41
N ILE A 248 -12.93 -3.12 -13.34
CA ILE A 248 -13.77 -4.30 -13.05
C ILE A 248 -12.82 -5.49 -13.07
N SER A 249 -12.74 -6.23 -11.97
CA SER A 249 -11.91 -7.43 -11.87
C SER A 249 -12.34 -8.47 -12.88
N ASP A 250 -11.39 -9.20 -13.44
CA ASP A 250 -11.71 -10.32 -14.33
C ASP A 250 -12.52 -11.37 -13.54
N PRO A 251 -13.72 -11.77 -14.01
CA PRO A 251 -14.58 -12.68 -13.27
C PRO A 251 -13.93 -14.05 -13.00
N ARG A 252 -13.00 -14.49 -13.85
CA ARG A 252 -12.26 -15.74 -13.66
C ARG A 252 -11.27 -15.62 -12.49
N VAL A 253 -10.66 -14.45 -12.31
CA VAL A 253 -9.77 -14.16 -11.16
C VAL A 253 -10.58 -14.07 -9.88
N VAL A 254 -11.74 -13.42 -9.89
CA VAL A 254 -12.68 -13.38 -8.76
C VAL A 254 -13.11 -14.80 -8.37
N GLU A 255 -13.51 -15.62 -9.34
CA GLU A 255 -13.90 -17.01 -9.11
C GLU A 255 -12.74 -17.85 -8.54
N TRP A 256 -11.52 -17.68 -9.08
CA TRP A 256 -10.34 -18.37 -8.56
C TRP A 256 -10.07 -18.04 -7.10
N MET A 257 -10.12 -16.76 -6.71
CA MET A 257 -9.95 -16.32 -5.31
C MET A 257 -11.05 -16.89 -4.40
N THR A 258 -12.32 -16.75 -4.80
CA THR A 258 -13.45 -17.18 -3.97
C THR A 258 -13.56 -18.71 -3.85
N ALA A 259 -13.25 -19.44 -4.92
CA ALA A 259 -13.18 -20.91 -4.89
C ALA A 259 -12.06 -21.40 -3.98
N ALA A 260 -10.87 -20.79 -4.04
CA ALA A 260 -9.75 -21.13 -3.15
C ALA A 260 -10.07 -20.83 -1.68
N ALA A 261 -10.72 -19.68 -1.40
CA ALA A 261 -11.18 -19.33 -0.06
C ALA A 261 -12.19 -20.35 0.49
N THR A 262 -13.19 -20.71 -0.32
CA THR A 262 -14.23 -21.67 0.03
C THR A 262 -13.65 -23.07 0.29
N ALA A 263 -12.80 -23.57 -0.60
CA ALA A 263 -12.16 -24.88 -0.47
C ALA A 263 -11.28 -24.97 0.79
N SER A 264 -10.62 -23.89 1.16
CA SER A 264 -9.74 -23.80 2.34
C SER A 264 -10.44 -23.34 3.60
N ARG A 265 -11.75 -23.11 3.55
CA ARG A 265 -12.55 -22.58 4.67
C ARG A 265 -11.97 -21.29 5.26
N ILE A 266 -11.55 -20.39 4.39
CA ILE A 266 -11.04 -19.07 4.76
C ILE A 266 -12.19 -18.07 4.65
N PRO A 267 -12.48 -17.30 5.70
CA PRO A 267 -13.49 -16.25 5.61
C PRO A 267 -13.03 -15.18 4.61
N TYR A 268 -13.95 -14.72 3.79
CA TYR A 268 -13.72 -13.65 2.81
C TYR A 268 -14.99 -12.82 2.62
N GLN A 269 -14.82 -11.65 2.04
CA GLN A 269 -15.88 -10.72 1.71
C GLN A 269 -15.83 -10.39 0.22
N LEU A 270 -16.92 -9.88 -0.37
CA LEU A 270 -16.92 -9.31 -1.71
C LEU A 270 -16.92 -7.79 -1.61
N GLU A 271 -16.16 -7.14 -2.48
CA GLU A 271 -15.95 -5.70 -2.44
C GLU A 271 -16.39 -5.03 -3.74
N VAL A 272 -17.18 -3.96 -3.59
CA VAL A 272 -17.39 -2.93 -4.59
C VAL A 272 -17.01 -1.59 -3.97
N LEU A 273 -15.96 -0.95 -4.49
CA LEU A 273 -15.44 0.33 -4.02
C LEU A 273 -15.82 1.42 -5.03
N GLU A 274 -16.47 2.47 -4.57
CA GLU A 274 -16.93 3.55 -5.46
C GLU A 274 -15.80 4.50 -5.86
N HIS A 275 -14.84 4.74 -4.96
CA HIS A 275 -13.74 5.68 -5.14
C HIS A 275 -12.41 5.03 -4.79
N GLY A 276 -11.36 5.38 -5.52
CA GLY A 276 -10.04 4.76 -5.40
C GLY A 276 -9.87 3.58 -6.35
N THR A 277 -8.63 3.18 -6.56
CA THR A 277 -8.23 2.05 -7.39
C THR A 277 -6.93 1.49 -6.84
N THR A 278 -6.35 0.48 -7.46
CA THR A 278 -5.16 -0.23 -7.00
C THR A 278 -4.24 -0.56 -8.18
N ASP A 279 -3.05 -1.05 -7.91
CA ASP A 279 -2.11 -1.56 -8.91
C ASP A 279 -2.75 -2.55 -9.91
N ALA A 280 -3.83 -3.23 -9.51
CA ALA A 280 -4.54 -4.17 -10.40
C ALA A 280 -5.09 -3.51 -11.67
N ALA A 281 -5.53 -2.23 -11.60
CA ALA A 281 -6.02 -1.50 -12.76
C ALA A 281 -4.91 -1.27 -13.80
N ALA A 282 -3.70 -0.95 -13.37
CA ALA A 282 -2.56 -0.78 -14.27
C ALA A 282 -2.07 -2.12 -14.82
N ILE A 283 -2.06 -3.18 -14.01
CA ILE A 283 -1.72 -4.53 -14.45
C ILE A 283 -2.70 -5.01 -15.53
N GLN A 284 -4.01 -4.79 -15.34
CA GLN A 284 -5.05 -5.18 -16.29
C GLN A 284 -4.83 -4.59 -17.69
N LEU A 285 -4.33 -3.37 -17.76
CA LEU A 285 -4.09 -2.65 -19.03
C LEU A 285 -2.72 -2.92 -19.64
N SER A 286 -1.91 -3.79 -19.04
CA SER A 286 -0.56 -4.06 -19.57
C SER A 286 -0.63 -4.85 -20.88
N ARG A 287 0.19 -4.43 -21.86
CA ARG A 287 0.35 -5.06 -23.20
C ARG A 287 -1.00 -5.26 -23.92
N CYS A 288 -1.41 -6.51 -24.10
CA CYS A 288 -2.68 -6.88 -24.74
C CYS A 288 -3.81 -7.08 -23.75
N GLY A 289 -3.60 -6.74 -22.48
CA GLY A 289 -4.49 -6.99 -21.36
C GLY A 289 -4.12 -8.22 -20.56
N VAL A 290 -4.23 -8.13 -19.25
CA VAL A 290 -3.94 -9.21 -18.29
C VAL A 290 -5.19 -9.43 -17.43
N PRO A 291 -5.72 -10.67 -17.34
CA PRO A 291 -6.74 -10.98 -16.35
C PRO A 291 -6.24 -10.58 -14.95
N ALA A 292 -6.88 -9.60 -14.34
CA ALA A 292 -6.44 -9.04 -13.06
C ALA A 292 -7.58 -8.91 -12.05
N GLY A 293 -7.20 -8.93 -10.78
CA GLY A 293 -8.07 -8.69 -9.64
C GLY A 293 -7.27 -8.15 -8.46
N CYS A 294 -7.96 -7.86 -7.36
CA CYS A 294 -7.35 -7.38 -6.14
C CYS A 294 -7.87 -8.16 -4.93
N LEU A 295 -6.95 -8.55 -4.05
CA LEU A 295 -7.24 -9.08 -2.72
C LEU A 295 -7.02 -7.94 -1.71
N SER A 296 -8.11 -7.37 -1.23
CA SER A 296 -8.07 -6.18 -0.38
C SER A 296 -8.08 -6.54 1.11
N ILE A 297 -7.33 -5.78 1.89
CA ILE A 297 -7.30 -5.90 3.35
C ILE A 297 -8.19 -4.80 3.94
N PRO A 298 -9.25 -5.16 4.69
CA PRO A 298 -10.08 -4.17 5.34
C PRO A 298 -9.26 -3.24 6.23
N CYS A 299 -9.35 -1.94 6.00
CA CYS A 299 -8.62 -0.92 6.72
C CYS A 299 -9.52 0.29 7.01
N ARG A 300 -9.60 0.70 8.28
CA ARG A 300 -10.26 1.95 8.67
C ARG A 300 -9.30 3.11 8.60
N TYR A 301 -9.84 4.30 8.31
CA TYR A 301 -9.07 5.56 8.33
C TYR A 301 -7.92 5.60 7.32
N VAL A 302 -8.08 4.94 6.19
CA VAL A 302 -7.11 4.94 5.07
C VAL A 302 -6.69 6.37 4.72
N HIS A 303 -5.42 6.57 4.38
CA HIS A 303 -4.79 7.87 4.15
C HIS A 303 -4.78 8.79 5.39
N SER A 304 -4.82 8.20 6.59
CA SER A 304 -4.62 8.93 7.84
C SER A 304 -3.32 8.51 8.54
N PRO A 305 -2.84 9.29 9.52
CA PRO A 305 -1.69 8.85 10.33
C PRO A 305 -1.97 7.65 11.24
N SER A 306 -3.20 7.14 11.26
CA SER A 306 -3.67 6.13 12.21
C SER A 306 -4.61 5.12 11.56
N GLU A 307 -4.16 4.52 10.50
CA GLU A 307 -4.85 3.45 9.77
C GLU A 307 -4.96 2.20 10.64
N MET A 308 -6.10 1.54 10.60
CA MET A 308 -6.41 0.44 11.52
C MET A 308 -6.80 -0.83 10.76
N ILE A 309 -6.12 -1.94 11.06
CA ILE A 309 -6.40 -3.27 10.49
C ILE A 309 -6.65 -4.31 11.56
N ASP A 310 -7.24 -5.43 11.15
CA ASP A 310 -7.33 -6.65 11.96
C ASP A 310 -6.24 -7.64 11.56
N PRO A 311 -5.38 -8.09 12.49
CA PRO A 311 -4.37 -9.11 12.19
C PRO A 311 -4.93 -10.42 11.66
N ALA A 312 -6.17 -10.78 12.00
CA ALA A 312 -6.80 -11.99 11.49
C ALA A 312 -7.12 -11.91 9.99
N ASP A 313 -7.49 -10.72 9.49
CA ASP A 313 -7.72 -10.51 8.06
C ASP A 313 -6.40 -10.67 7.28
N VAL A 314 -5.29 -10.16 7.83
CA VAL A 314 -3.94 -10.30 7.27
C VAL A 314 -3.52 -11.76 7.19
N ASP A 315 -3.71 -12.52 8.27
CA ASP A 315 -3.33 -13.94 8.30
C ASP A 315 -4.20 -14.77 7.33
N ASN A 316 -5.49 -14.44 7.24
CA ASN A 316 -6.38 -15.04 6.26
C ASN A 316 -6.01 -14.71 4.81
N ALA A 317 -5.53 -13.50 4.52
CA ALA A 317 -5.02 -13.13 3.20
C ALA A 317 -3.80 -13.97 2.80
N VAL A 318 -2.83 -14.13 3.70
CA VAL A 318 -1.67 -15.01 3.47
C VAL A 318 -2.11 -16.46 3.21
N ARG A 319 -3.03 -16.99 4.01
CA ARG A 319 -3.57 -18.34 3.82
C ARG A 319 -4.28 -18.49 2.48
N LEU A 320 -5.03 -17.47 2.05
CA LEU A 320 -5.72 -17.48 0.77
C LEU A 320 -4.74 -17.47 -0.39
N LEU A 321 -3.73 -16.59 -0.39
CA LEU A 321 -2.69 -16.58 -1.42
C LEU A 321 -1.95 -17.93 -1.50
N LEU A 322 -1.61 -18.54 -0.37
CA LEU A 322 -1.00 -19.86 -0.35
C LEU A 322 -1.90 -20.93 -0.99
N SER A 323 -3.19 -20.91 -0.67
CA SER A 323 -4.17 -21.84 -1.27
C SER A 323 -4.27 -21.68 -2.79
N MET A 324 -4.35 -20.41 -3.26
CA MET A 324 -4.38 -20.09 -4.69
C MET A 324 -3.12 -20.56 -5.42
N LEU A 325 -1.94 -20.28 -4.88
CA LEU A 325 -0.66 -20.53 -5.53
C LEU A 325 -0.24 -22.02 -5.53
N GLN A 326 -0.77 -22.82 -4.63
CA GLN A 326 -0.50 -24.26 -4.56
C GLN A 326 -1.43 -25.10 -5.43
N GLY A 327 -2.59 -24.55 -5.78
CA GLY A 327 -3.59 -25.21 -6.62
C GLY A 327 -3.43 -24.87 -8.11
N PRO A 328 -4.19 -25.55 -8.98
CA PRO A 328 -4.25 -25.19 -10.39
C PRO A 328 -5.02 -23.88 -10.60
N VAL A 329 -4.67 -23.14 -11.63
CA VAL A 329 -5.51 -22.06 -12.17
C VAL A 329 -6.49 -22.67 -13.15
N GLY A 330 -7.78 -22.49 -12.94
CA GLY A 330 -8.85 -23.15 -13.70
C GLY A 330 -9.16 -22.51 -15.07
N PHE A 331 -8.40 -21.50 -15.53
CA PHE A 331 -8.68 -20.77 -16.78
C PHE A 331 -7.41 -20.38 -17.53
#